data_2d9530cf6d798398c12e0f30561c1594
#
_entry.id   2d9530cf6d798398c12e0f30561c1594
#
_cell.length_a   1.000
_cell.length_b   1.000
_cell.length_c   1.000
_cell.angle_alpha   90.00
_cell.angle_beta   90.00
_cell.angle_gamma   90.00
#
_symmetry.space_group_name_H-M   'P 1'
#
loop_
_entity.id
_entity.type
_entity.pdbx_description
1 polymer ?
#
loop_
_entity_poly.entity_id
_entity_poly.type
_entity_poly.pdbx_seq_one_letter_code
_entity_poly.pdbx_strand_id
1 'polypeptide(L)'
;MGRGRPGAPRDVAVQGTGGSSAVSKCSAAARGYVRDRFLELLVGRRRRRRAPLVHRGYYVRTRAVDHCVQDFLLKTQSHPRTQILSLGAGFDSLYFRLKDMGLLSHTVVYEVDFPNVVCQKATLIKGIKELSALVGDAEGERIGATTFSGEDYKLLGVDLSELSKLQKALEEAGLDSEVPTLFLAEVVLTYMENSRSDALIQWAAEHFSQACFVLYEQMHPEDPFGRVMQQHFSQLNSTLQSLAQYPDHEAQRRRFLQKGWTECSVMDMNEFFTFCTPEDEQRRVQALEPFDEYEEWHLKCSHYFVLTAAKGMKSSWTPLLSNMTVPYGDGPVKVAGSITASVCGIHSEVAGLRRYGHHSALIKPDIILTTGGFGEEDGQHCRMRNFHVLIKHEGCWKAGGVKKENHGKRWGGRLYHTVSCLSNNLALVVGGRTSPSSAALGMLWLKFPESCNALDSDGITVELVDLQPVAEPAALRWRHTATEVMFRGEKYLFLYGGRSAMQPVLGDWYFLHTEELSCTAIPVEGPVPESRHSHSACSWRGGVLIAGGLGAAEQPLGSVFFLREIEHGFQWQTVETHPPLIPRSIWSGR
;
A
#
# COMPACT_ATOMS: atom_id res chain seq x y z
N MET A 1 12.00 6.69 -10.51
CA MET A 1 12.43 7.64 -9.47
C MET A 1 13.68 8.35 -9.97
N GLY A 2 13.67 9.69 -9.98
CA GLY A 2 14.88 10.46 -10.38
C GLY A 2 15.94 10.25 -9.30
N ARG A 3 17.12 9.77 -9.67
CA ARG A 3 18.27 9.69 -8.77
C ARG A 3 18.62 11.12 -8.34
N GLY A 4 18.35 11.47 -7.06
CA GLY A 4 18.96 12.64 -6.44
C GLY A 4 20.47 12.51 -6.56
N ARG A 5 21.17 13.57 -6.94
CA ARG A 5 22.63 13.57 -6.98
C ARG A 5 23.14 13.33 -5.55
N PRO A 6 23.98 12.32 -5.29
CA PRO A 6 24.60 12.16 -3.98
C PRO A 6 25.37 13.44 -3.62
N GLY A 7 25.06 14.04 -2.47
CA GLY A 7 25.74 15.22 -1.96
C GLY A 7 25.07 16.58 -2.19
N ALA A 8 23.83 16.62 -2.72
CA ALA A 8 23.09 17.89 -2.75
C ALA A 8 22.73 18.35 -1.32
N PRO A 9 22.72 19.65 -1.00
CA PRO A 9 22.19 20.19 0.25
C PRO A 9 20.76 19.68 0.48
N ARG A 10 20.37 19.46 1.74
CA ARG A 10 19.07 18.88 2.11
C ARG A 10 17.89 19.60 1.49
N ASP A 11 17.88 20.93 1.53
CA ASP A 11 16.77 21.73 0.98
C ASP A 11 16.62 21.52 -0.54
N VAL A 12 17.73 21.36 -1.27
CA VAL A 12 17.71 21.05 -2.71
C VAL A 12 17.14 19.66 -2.96
N ALA A 13 17.41 18.70 -2.08
CA ALA A 13 16.85 17.35 -2.17
C ALA A 13 15.35 17.35 -1.90
N VAL A 14 14.89 18.05 -0.86
CA VAL A 14 13.46 18.24 -0.53
C VAL A 14 12.72 18.93 -1.68
N GLN A 15 13.24 20.02 -2.23
CA GLN A 15 12.68 20.68 -3.42
C GLN A 15 12.54 19.73 -4.62
N GLY A 16 13.49 18.80 -4.79
CA GLY A 16 13.47 17.77 -5.83
C GLY A 16 12.35 16.75 -5.69
N THR A 17 11.83 16.52 -4.47
CA THR A 17 10.74 15.57 -4.22
C THR A 17 9.43 15.99 -4.87
N GLY A 18 9.11 17.29 -4.86
CA GLY A 18 7.93 17.87 -5.53
C GLY A 18 7.91 17.57 -7.04
N GLY A 19 9.06 17.71 -7.72
CA GLY A 19 9.19 17.37 -9.14
C GLY A 19 8.99 15.88 -9.43
N SER A 20 9.50 14.98 -8.56
CA SER A 20 9.30 13.54 -8.69
C SER A 20 7.85 13.12 -8.45
N SER A 21 7.17 13.76 -7.48
CA SER A 21 5.76 13.57 -7.21
C SER A 21 4.90 13.97 -8.41
N ALA A 22 5.11 15.16 -8.97
CA ALA A 22 4.39 15.65 -10.16
C ALA A 22 4.54 14.70 -11.37
N VAL A 23 5.75 14.18 -11.63
CA VAL A 23 5.98 13.17 -12.68
C VAL A 23 5.18 11.90 -12.44
N SER A 24 5.04 11.47 -11.19
CA SER A 24 4.30 10.25 -10.85
C SER A 24 2.78 10.46 -10.91
N LYS A 25 2.27 11.62 -10.44
CA LYS A 25 0.86 12.06 -10.64
C LYS A 25 0.54 12.15 -12.14
N CYS A 26 1.43 12.77 -12.94
CA CYS A 26 1.27 12.87 -14.40
C CYS A 26 1.18 11.49 -15.07
N SER A 27 2.02 10.51 -14.64
CA SER A 27 1.95 9.15 -15.15
C SER A 27 0.64 8.45 -14.82
N ALA A 28 0.08 8.67 -13.63
CA ALA A 28 -1.22 8.14 -13.22
C ALA A 28 -2.36 8.80 -14.03
N ALA A 29 -2.31 10.12 -14.22
CA ALA A 29 -3.29 10.85 -15.05
C ALA A 29 -3.28 10.37 -16.51
N ALA A 30 -2.10 10.16 -17.10
CA ALA A 30 -1.96 9.63 -18.46
C ALA A 30 -2.54 8.21 -18.63
N ARG A 31 -2.76 7.47 -17.53
CA ARG A 31 -3.40 6.15 -17.50
C ARG A 31 -4.90 6.20 -17.15
N GLY A 32 -5.46 7.40 -16.98
CA GLY A 32 -6.87 7.59 -16.66
C GLY A 32 -7.23 7.42 -15.17
N TYR A 33 -6.24 7.29 -14.27
CA TYR A 33 -6.51 7.22 -12.83
C TYR A 33 -7.09 8.53 -12.28
N VAL A 34 -6.53 9.65 -12.72
CA VAL A 34 -6.97 11.00 -12.35
C VAL A 34 -7.29 11.80 -13.61
N ARG A 35 -8.37 12.55 -13.60
CA ARG A 35 -8.71 13.49 -14.68
C ARG A 35 -7.94 14.78 -14.48
N ASP A 36 -6.74 14.86 -15.04
CA ASP A 36 -5.86 16.00 -14.91
C ASP A 36 -5.04 16.23 -16.18
N ARG A 37 -5.42 17.24 -16.94
CA ARG A 37 -4.75 17.66 -18.16
C ARG A 37 -3.61 18.67 -17.91
N PHE A 38 -3.55 19.24 -16.71
CA PHE A 38 -2.61 20.32 -16.37
C PHE A 38 -1.25 19.82 -15.90
N LEU A 39 -1.21 18.64 -15.24
CA LEU A 39 0.06 18.01 -14.82
C LEU A 39 1.02 17.82 -15.99
N GLU A 40 0.50 17.50 -17.17
CA GLU A 40 1.29 17.31 -18.37
C GLU A 40 2.01 18.60 -18.78
N LEU A 41 1.36 19.74 -18.63
CA LEU A 41 1.90 21.06 -18.90
C LEU A 41 2.97 21.47 -17.88
N LEU A 42 2.74 21.18 -16.61
CA LEU A 42 3.66 21.50 -15.51
C LEU A 42 4.92 20.60 -15.50
N VAL A 43 4.80 19.34 -15.90
CA VAL A 43 5.91 18.37 -15.95
C VAL A 43 6.73 18.49 -17.24
N GLY A 44 6.10 18.85 -18.36
CA GLY A 44 6.72 19.00 -19.66
C GLY A 44 7.42 17.72 -20.16
N ARG A 45 8.67 17.84 -20.64
CA ARG A 45 9.45 16.69 -21.18
C ARG A 45 9.91 15.66 -20.14
N ARG A 46 9.69 15.87 -18.84
CA ARG A 46 10.09 14.96 -17.75
C ARG A 46 9.14 13.76 -17.61
N ARG A 47 8.23 13.53 -18.55
CA ARG A 47 7.26 12.42 -18.51
C ARG A 47 7.98 11.08 -18.44
N ARG A 48 7.55 10.24 -17.50
CA ARG A 48 8.07 8.88 -17.33
C ARG A 48 6.95 7.98 -16.83
N ARG A 49 6.72 6.88 -17.55
CA ARG A 49 5.77 5.85 -17.10
C ARG A 49 6.22 5.23 -15.79
N ARG A 50 5.29 5.07 -14.86
CA ARG A 50 5.46 4.38 -13.59
C ARG A 50 4.78 3.01 -13.61
N ALA A 51 5.06 2.18 -12.60
CA ALA A 51 4.38 0.90 -12.39
C ALA A 51 2.93 1.10 -11.89
N PRO A 52 2.01 0.14 -12.12
CA PRO A 52 0.63 0.21 -11.66
C PRO A 52 0.50 0.47 -10.14
N LEU A 53 1.35 -0.13 -9.32
CA LEU A 53 1.42 0.14 -7.87
C LEU A 53 1.67 1.62 -7.56
N VAL A 54 2.52 2.28 -8.34
CA VAL A 54 2.78 3.72 -8.19
C VAL A 54 1.58 4.53 -8.65
N HIS A 55 0.94 4.16 -9.76
CA HIS A 55 -0.26 4.82 -10.26
C HIS A 55 -1.39 4.80 -9.22
N ARG A 56 -1.70 3.63 -8.67
CA ARG A 56 -2.74 3.47 -7.63
C ARG A 56 -2.40 4.25 -6.36
N GLY A 57 -1.15 4.24 -5.93
CA GLY A 57 -0.72 5.01 -4.76
C GLY A 57 -0.89 6.52 -4.95
N TYR A 58 -0.56 7.06 -6.14
CA TYR A 58 -0.79 8.48 -6.44
C TYR A 58 -2.26 8.80 -6.72
N TYR A 59 -3.02 7.85 -7.24
CA TYR A 59 -4.46 7.99 -7.36
C TYR A 59 -5.13 8.18 -6.00
N VAL A 60 -4.94 7.25 -5.06
CA VAL A 60 -5.59 7.34 -3.74
C VAL A 60 -5.17 8.58 -2.98
N ARG A 61 -3.89 8.97 -3.08
CA ARG A 61 -3.35 10.22 -2.54
C ARG A 61 -4.07 11.45 -3.10
N THR A 62 -4.16 11.57 -4.42
CA THR A 62 -4.86 12.70 -5.08
C THR A 62 -6.34 12.68 -4.74
N ARG A 63 -6.98 11.51 -4.73
CA ARG A 63 -8.40 11.36 -4.41
C ARG A 63 -8.72 11.78 -2.97
N ALA A 64 -7.85 11.47 -2.01
CA ALA A 64 -8.04 11.86 -0.61
C ALA A 64 -7.96 13.38 -0.43
N VAL A 65 -6.99 14.03 -1.06
CA VAL A 65 -6.87 15.49 -1.05
C VAL A 65 -8.07 16.14 -1.73
N ASP A 66 -8.44 15.69 -2.93
CA ASP A 66 -9.58 16.24 -3.68
C ASP A 66 -10.90 16.09 -2.91
N HIS A 67 -11.11 14.95 -2.26
CA HIS A 67 -12.29 14.71 -1.44
C HIS A 67 -12.43 15.72 -0.32
N CYS A 68 -11.37 15.95 0.45
CA CYS A 68 -11.37 16.92 1.55
C CYS A 68 -11.53 18.36 1.07
N VAL A 69 -10.83 18.72 -0.01
CA VAL A 69 -10.90 20.08 -0.58
C VAL A 69 -12.30 20.37 -1.14
N GLN A 70 -12.89 19.43 -1.89
CA GLN A 70 -14.23 19.59 -2.45
C GLN A 70 -15.29 19.66 -1.36
N ASP A 71 -15.18 18.85 -0.29
CA ASP A 71 -16.09 18.93 0.85
C ASP A 71 -16.00 20.28 1.57
N PHE A 72 -14.78 20.84 1.74
CA PHE A 72 -14.59 22.18 2.28
C PHE A 72 -15.30 23.23 1.41
N LEU A 73 -15.07 23.23 0.10
CA LEU A 73 -15.69 24.16 -0.84
C LEU A 73 -17.22 24.07 -0.82
N LEU A 74 -17.76 22.84 -0.74
CA LEU A 74 -19.20 22.60 -0.63
C LEU A 74 -19.77 23.14 0.68
N LYS A 75 -19.13 22.86 1.81
CA LYS A 75 -19.57 23.31 3.14
C LYS A 75 -19.49 24.82 3.33
N THR A 76 -18.60 25.46 2.63
CA THR A 76 -18.37 26.91 2.72
C THR A 76 -18.99 27.72 1.57
N GLN A 77 -19.76 27.08 0.67
CA GLN A 77 -20.35 27.73 -0.51
C GLN A 77 -21.27 28.93 -0.20
N SER A 78 -21.83 29.00 1.02
CA SER A 78 -22.67 30.13 1.47
C SER A 78 -21.84 31.32 1.96
N HIS A 79 -20.54 31.19 2.13
CA HIS A 79 -19.67 32.29 2.52
C HIS A 79 -19.34 33.15 1.31
N PRO A 80 -19.31 34.48 1.46
CA PRO A 80 -19.03 35.41 0.35
C PRO A 80 -17.58 35.26 -0.18
N ARG A 81 -16.66 34.76 0.66
CA ARG A 81 -15.26 34.51 0.32
C ARG A 81 -14.71 33.37 1.14
N THR A 82 -13.84 32.55 0.53
CA THR A 82 -13.08 31.48 1.18
C THR A 82 -11.64 31.49 0.68
N GLN A 83 -10.76 30.79 1.38
CA GLN A 83 -9.33 30.73 1.05
C GLN A 83 -8.79 29.30 1.15
N ILE A 84 -7.89 28.95 0.25
CA ILE A 84 -7.09 27.74 0.33
C ILE A 84 -5.62 28.15 0.39
N LEU A 85 -4.92 27.74 1.44
CA LEU A 85 -3.49 27.93 1.60
C LEU A 85 -2.77 26.59 1.45
N SER A 86 -2.18 26.37 0.27
CA SER A 86 -1.39 25.18 -0.04
C SER A 86 0.06 25.40 0.35
N LEU A 87 0.50 24.65 1.35
CA LEU A 87 1.84 24.69 1.92
C LEU A 87 2.73 23.67 1.21
N GLY A 88 3.85 24.11 0.64
CA GLY A 88 4.75 23.26 -0.13
C GLY A 88 4.10 22.75 -1.42
N ALA A 89 3.42 23.61 -2.17
CA ALA A 89 2.59 23.25 -3.32
C ALA A 89 3.38 22.63 -4.49
N GLY A 90 4.67 22.85 -4.59
CA GLY A 90 5.50 22.29 -5.67
C GLY A 90 4.94 22.60 -7.07
N PHE A 91 4.90 21.57 -7.92
CA PHE A 91 4.29 21.61 -9.24
C PHE A 91 2.89 20.98 -9.26
N ASP A 92 2.11 21.11 -8.16
CA ASP A 92 0.74 20.61 -8.11
C ASP A 92 -0.18 21.38 -9.06
N SER A 93 -1.21 20.71 -9.55
CA SER A 93 -2.20 21.23 -10.51
C SER A 93 -3.56 21.52 -9.86
N LEU A 94 -3.68 21.40 -8.54
CA LEU A 94 -4.95 21.49 -7.83
C LEU A 94 -5.74 22.78 -8.20
N TYR A 95 -5.08 23.94 -8.15
CA TYR A 95 -5.73 25.21 -8.54
C TYR A 95 -6.33 25.12 -9.95
N PHE A 96 -5.56 24.67 -10.93
CA PHE A 96 -6.00 24.61 -12.33
C PHE A 96 -7.17 23.63 -12.52
N ARG A 97 -7.15 22.51 -11.82
CA ARG A 97 -8.26 21.53 -11.86
C ARG A 97 -9.53 22.08 -11.24
N LEU A 98 -9.44 22.72 -10.07
CA LEU A 98 -10.58 23.33 -9.39
C LEU A 98 -11.16 24.49 -10.21
N LYS A 99 -10.29 25.31 -10.82
CA LYS A 99 -10.69 26.42 -11.70
C LYS A 99 -11.42 25.92 -12.95
N ASP A 100 -10.88 24.92 -13.61
CA ASP A 100 -11.48 24.28 -14.80
C ASP A 100 -12.85 23.63 -14.51
N MET A 101 -13.04 23.12 -13.29
CA MET A 101 -14.32 22.60 -12.80
C MET A 101 -15.31 23.68 -12.34
N GLY A 102 -14.93 24.96 -12.32
CA GLY A 102 -15.76 26.06 -11.84
C GLY A 102 -16.00 26.09 -10.33
N LEU A 103 -15.14 25.46 -9.54
CA LEU A 103 -15.32 25.32 -8.09
C LEU A 103 -14.73 26.48 -7.26
N LEU A 104 -14.03 27.45 -7.91
CA LEU A 104 -13.34 28.55 -7.23
C LEU A 104 -14.08 29.90 -7.34
N SER A 105 -15.40 29.91 -7.50
CA SER A 105 -16.18 31.16 -7.71
C SER A 105 -16.04 32.18 -6.58
N HIS A 106 -15.75 31.74 -5.36
CA HIS A 106 -15.59 32.59 -4.17
C HIS A 106 -14.30 32.31 -3.40
N THR A 107 -13.35 31.60 -4.03
CA THR A 107 -12.18 31.07 -3.35
C THR A 107 -10.90 31.63 -3.93
N VAL A 108 -10.04 32.19 -3.08
CA VAL A 108 -8.67 32.57 -3.45
C VAL A 108 -7.71 31.47 -3.01
N VAL A 109 -6.85 31.03 -3.91
CA VAL A 109 -5.84 29.99 -3.65
C VAL A 109 -4.46 30.65 -3.50
N TYR A 110 -3.84 30.41 -2.36
CA TYR A 110 -2.46 30.79 -2.07
C TYR A 110 -1.60 29.53 -2.09
N GLU A 111 -0.60 29.53 -2.95
CA GLU A 111 0.43 28.47 -2.96
C GLU A 111 1.75 29.03 -2.43
N VAL A 112 2.33 28.32 -1.48
CA VAL A 112 3.61 28.68 -0.88
C VAL A 112 4.60 27.56 -1.09
N ASP A 113 5.81 27.90 -1.54
CA ASP A 113 6.94 26.96 -1.66
C ASP A 113 8.26 27.73 -1.61
N PHE A 114 9.38 27.04 -1.67
CA PHE A 114 10.69 27.66 -1.77
C PHE A 114 10.78 28.62 -2.97
N PRO A 115 11.49 29.75 -2.85
CA PRO A 115 11.55 30.78 -3.91
C PRO A 115 11.94 30.22 -5.29
N ASN A 116 12.87 29.27 -5.36
CA ASN A 116 13.29 28.66 -6.61
C ASN A 116 12.18 27.84 -7.28
N VAL A 117 11.40 27.10 -6.50
CA VAL A 117 10.28 26.28 -6.99
C VAL A 117 9.20 27.21 -7.55
N VAL A 118 8.86 28.23 -6.79
CA VAL A 118 7.86 29.24 -7.15
C VAL A 118 8.23 30.00 -8.43
N CYS A 119 9.49 30.41 -8.56
CA CYS A 119 9.96 31.08 -9.78
C CYS A 119 9.84 30.18 -11.02
N GLN A 120 10.18 28.88 -10.88
CA GLN A 120 10.03 27.92 -11.97
C GLN A 120 8.56 27.71 -12.35
N LYS A 121 7.67 27.54 -11.36
CA LYS A 121 6.23 27.38 -11.59
C LYS A 121 5.62 28.61 -12.24
N ALA A 122 5.96 29.82 -11.76
CA ALA A 122 5.51 31.08 -12.33
C ALA A 122 5.95 31.23 -13.80
N THR A 123 7.17 30.81 -14.13
CA THR A 123 7.69 30.83 -15.51
C THR A 123 6.86 29.92 -16.42
N LEU A 124 6.52 28.71 -15.95
CA LEU A 124 5.65 27.78 -16.69
C LEU A 124 4.25 28.36 -16.88
N ILE A 125 3.64 28.92 -15.83
CA ILE A 125 2.31 29.52 -15.91
C ILE A 125 2.27 30.65 -16.95
N LYS A 126 3.25 31.54 -16.94
CA LYS A 126 3.35 32.65 -17.90
C LYS A 126 3.64 32.21 -19.33
N GLY A 127 4.43 31.13 -19.48
CA GLY A 127 4.87 30.64 -20.78
C GLY A 127 3.91 29.69 -21.49
N ILE A 128 2.89 29.17 -20.81
CA ILE A 128 1.93 28.20 -21.35
C ILE A 128 0.54 28.83 -21.40
N LYS A 129 0.02 29.02 -22.61
CA LYS A 129 -1.24 29.71 -22.86
C LYS A 129 -2.44 29.09 -22.10
N GLU A 130 -2.50 27.77 -22.01
CA GLU A 130 -3.58 27.05 -21.32
C GLU A 130 -3.57 27.31 -19.82
N LEU A 131 -2.40 27.53 -19.21
CA LEU A 131 -2.26 27.85 -17.79
C LEU A 131 -2.50 29.35 -17.55
N SER A 132 -1.92 30.23 -18.38
CA SER A 132 -2.08 31.70 -18.22
C SER A 132 -3.52 32.12 -18.42
N ALA A 133 -4.26 31.48 -19.33
CA ALA A 133 -5.68 31.82 -19.57
C ALA A 133 -6.59 31.52 -18.37
N LEU A 134 -6.24 30.61 -17.49
CA LEU A 134 -7.01 30.27 -16.28
C LEU A 134 -6.72 31.22 -15.10
N VAL A 135 -5.54 31.79 -15.07
CA VAL A 135 -5.10 32.66 -13.95
C VAL A 135 -5.47 34.15 -14.21
N GLY A 136 -5.82 34.47 -15.45
CA GLY A 136 -6.08 35.85 -15.87
C GLY A 136 -4.81 36.71 -16.02
N ASP A 137 -4.99 37.98 -16.31
CA ASP A 137 -3.89 38.92 -16.40
C ASP A 137 -3.25 39.14 -15.02
N ALA A 138 -1.99 38.81 -14.91
CA ALA A 138 -1.25 39.06 -13.69
C ALA A 138 -0.96 40.57 -13.60
N GLU A 139 -1.68 41.28 -12.78
CA GLU A 139 -1.39 42.66 -12.48
C GLU A 139 -0.29 42.79 -11.42
N GLY A 140 0.74 43.52 -11.73
CA GLY A 140 1.65 44.10 -10.75
C GLY A 140 3.11 43.61 -10.78
N GLU A 141 3.98 44.51 -10.37
CA GLU A 141 5.36 44.27 -10.02
C GLU A 141 5.46 43.28 -8.85
N ARG A 142 6.55 42.52 -8.78
CA ARG A 142 6.86 41.66 -7.63
C ARG A 142 6.84 42.49 -6.34
N ILE A 143 5.89 42.18 -5.44
CA ILE A 143 5.80 42.82 -4.12
C ILE A 143 6.31 41.77 -3.10
N GLY A 144 7.45 42.03 -2.49
CA GLY A 144 8.02 41.18 -1.45
C GLY A 144 8.27 39.73 -1.92
N ALA A 145 7.68 38.79 -1.23
CA ALA A 145 7.79 37.34 -1.52
C ALA A 145 6.82 36.86 -2.62
N THR A 146 5.85 37.68 -3.03
CA THR A 146 4.85 37.31 -4.04
C THR A 146 5.48 37.31 -5.43
N THR A 147 5.55 36.14 -6.05
CA THR A 147 6.15 35.94 -7.39
C THR A 147 5.10 36.04 -8.49
N PHE A 148 3.85 35.71 -8.19
CA PHE A 148 2.72 35.81 -9.10
C PHE A 148 1.45 36.18 -8.32
N SER A 149 0.67 37.12 -8.83
CA SER A 149 -0.59 37.59 -8.23
C SER A 149 -1.65 37.74 -9.31
N GLY A 150 -2.58 36.80 -9.40
CA GLY A 150 -3.82 36.90 -10.16
C GLY A 150 -4.99 37.29 -9.25
N GLU A 151 -6.20 37.31 -9.77
CA GLU A 151 -7.41 37.63 -9.01
C GLU A 151 -7.67 36.61 -7.90
N ASP A 152 -7.71 35.33 -8.22
CA ASP A 152 -8.03 34.22 -7.33
C ASP A 152 -6.85 33.25 -7.11
N TYR A 153 -5.65 33.62 -7.56
CA TYR A 153 -4.45 32.78 -7.42
C TYR A 153 -3.21 33.58 -7.04
N LYS A 154 -2.56 33.19 -5.95
CA LYS A 154 -1.36 33.84 -5.45
C LYS A 154 -0.25 32.79 -5.28
N LEU A 155 0.97 33.11 -5.71
CA LEU A 155 2.13 32.23 -5.64
C LEU A 155 3.28 32.93 -4.90
N LEU A 156 3.64 32.40 -3.72
CA LEU A 156 4.57 33.00 -2.78
C LEU A 156 5.82 32.17 -2.58
N GLY A 157 6.98 32.80 -2.68
CA GLY A 157 8.29 32.18 -2.47
C GLY A 157 8.81 32.40 -1.04
N VAL A 158 8.45 31.50 -0.11
CA VAL A 158 8.87 31.58 1.30
C VAL A 158 9.20 30.18 1.82
N ASP A 159 10.26 30.08 2.63
CA ASP A 159 10.54 28.89 3.41
C ASP A 159 9.54 28.77 4.57
N LEU A 160 8.76 27.66 4.60
CA LEU A 160 7.75 27.40 5.63
C LEU A 160 8.33 27.31 7.05
N SER A 161 9.62 27.06 7.18
CA SER A 161 10.30 27.05 8.48
C SER A 161 10.52 28.44 9.07
N GLU A 162 10.32 29.50 8.28
CA GLU A 162 10.47 30.91 8.67
C GLU A 162 9.10 31.56 8.90
N LEU A 163 8.38 31.11 9.94
CA LEU A 163 6.98 31.44 10.19
C LEU A 163 6.67 32.94 10.17
N SER A 164 7.53 33.79 10.74
CA SER A 164 7.33 35.28 10.74
C SER A 164 7.39 35.87 9.32
N LYS A 165 8.26 35.30 8.45
CA LYS A 165 8.32 35.75 7.05
C LYS A 165 7.11 35.26 6.27
N LEU A 166 6.66 34.01 6.55
CA LEU A 166 5.46 33.43 5.96
C LEU A 166 4.23 34.31 6.28
N GLN A 167 4.02 34.60 7.56
CA GLN A 167 2.90 35.44 8.00
C GLN A 167 2.90 36.80 7.29
N LYS A 168 4.02 37.52 7.31
CA LYS A 168 4.16 38.80 6.64
C LYS A 168 3.86 38.70 5.13
N ALA A 169 4.39 37.67 4.45
CA ALA A 169 4.16 37.50 3.02
C ALA A 169 2.70 37.22 2.69
N LEU A 170 2.00 36.45 3.53
CA LEU A 170 0.58 36.15 3.37
C LEU A 170 -0.30 37.40 3.61
N GLU A 171 0.02 38.19 4.63
CA GLU A 171 -0.65 39.48 4.90
C GLU A 171 -0.46 40.44 3.71
N GLU A 172 0.76 40.58 3.20
CA GLU A 172 1.07 41.41 2.02
C GLU A 172 0.35 40.90 0.75
N ALA A 173 0.10 39.59 0.63
CA ALA A 173 -0.64 38.98 -0.47
C ALA A 173 -2.17 39.08 -0.30
N GLY A 174 -2.67 39.68 0.81
CA GLY A 174 -4.09 39.89 1.06
C GLY A 174 -4.82 38.67 1.65
N LEU A 175 -4.12 37.77 2.32
CA LEU A 175 -4.74 36.70 3.11
C LEU A 175 -5.44 37.32 4.32
N ASP A 176 -6.68 36.90 4.57
CA ASP A 176 -7.53 37.44 5.64
C ASP A 176 -7.83 36.33 6.66
N SER A 177 -7.43 36.53 7.91
CA SER A 177 -7.62 35.56 8.99
C SER A 177 -9.07 35.36 9.45
N GLU A 178 -9.96 36.29 9.08
CA GLU A 178 -11.38 36.22 9.42
C GLU A 178 -12.21 35.40 8.37
N VAL A 179 -11.60 35.11 7.23
CA VAL A 179 -12.22 34.34 6.16
C VAL A 179 -11.97 32.83 6.36
N PRO A 180 -13.00 31.96 6.17
CA PRO A 180 -12.80 30.50 6.26
C PRO A 180 -11.64 30.06 5.38
N THR A 181 -10.64 29.42 6.00
CA THR A 181 -9.38 29.06 5.35
C THR A 181 -9.09 27.58 5.47
N LEU A 182 -8.81 26.92 4.35
CA LEU A 182 -8.31 25.56 4.29
C LEU A 182 -6.79 25.56 4.13
N PHE A 183 -6.09 25.00 5.09
CA PHE A 183 -4.67 24.67 5.01
C PHE A 183 -4.49 23.29 4.38
N LEU A 184 -3.63 23.19 3.39
CA LEU A 184 -3.28 21.92 2.73
C LEU A 184 -1.78 21.69 2.79
N ALA A 185 -1.36 20.55 3.34
CA ALA A 185 0.02 20.10 3.33
C ALA A 185 0.09 18.65 2.86
N GLU A 186 0.73 18.40 1.70
CA GLU A 186 0.80 17.09 1.06
C GLU A 186 2.26 16.62 1.02
N VAL A 187 2.70 15.86 2.04
CA VAL A 187 4.08 15.42 2.27
C VAL A 187 5.04 16.62 2.37
N VAL A 188 4.84 17.43 3.37
CA VAL A 188 5.58 18.68 3.60
C VAL A 188 6.10 18.77 5.02
N LEU A 189 5.19 18.69 6.03
CA LEU A 189 5.55 18.89 7.43
C LEU A 189 6.49 17.78 7.93
N THR A 190 6.41 16.61 7.35
CA THR A 190 7.29 15.48 7.65
C THR A 190 8.79 15.77 7.41
N TYR A 191 9.12 16.72 6.51
CA TYR A 191 10.48 17.15 6.24
C TYR A 191 10.98 18.28 7.15
N MET A 192 10.08 18.95 7.86
CA MET A 192 10.43 20.06 8.74
C MET A 192 10.90 19.53 10.12
N GLU A 193 11.68 20.34 10.82
CA GLU A 193 11.94 20.12 12.25
C GLU A 193 10.62 20.14 13.03
N ASN A 194 10.47 19.25 14.00
CA ASN A 194 9.23 19.08 14.76
C ASN A 194 8.75 20.40 15.40
N SER A 195 9.68 21.14 16.01
CA SER A 195 9.38 22.43 16.62
C SER A 195 8.80 23.45 15.63
N ARG A 196 9.30 23.46 14.39
CA ARG A 196 8.86 24.39 13.35
C ARG A 196 7.54 23.97 12.72
N SER A 197 7.36 22.69 12.43
CA SER A 197 6.10 22.18 11.93
C SER A 197 4.97 22.29 12.97
N ASP A 198 5.28 22.09 14.24
CA ASP A 198 4.34 22.29 15.36
C ASP A 198 3.96 23.75 15.54
N ALA A 199 4.93 24.67 15.42
CA ALA A 199 4.66 26.09 15.46
C ALA A 199 3.74 26.55 14.30
N LEU A 200 3.92 25.99 13.09
CA LEU A 200 3.06 26.27 11.94
C LEU A 200 1.62 25.77 12.16
N ILE A 201 1.45 24.54 12.68
CA ILE A 201 0.14 23.97 13.02
C ILE A 201 -0.56 24.83 14.10
N GLN A 202 0.17 25.24 15.12
CA GLN A 202 -0.35 26.08 16.20
C GLN A 202 -0.70 27.48 15.71
N TRP A 203 0.17 28.11 14.92
CA TRP A 203 -0.08 29.43 14.32
C TRP A 203 -1.38 29.43 13.49
N ALA A 204 -1.59 28.40 12.66
CA ALA A 204 -2.82 28.28 11.88
C ALA A 204 -4.07 28.22 12.78
N ALA A 205 -4.00 27.48 13.89
CA ALA A 205 -5.10 27.40 14.84
C ALA A 205 -5.33 28.72 15.61
N GLU A 206 -4.28 29.47 15.95
CA GLU A 206 -4.38 30.67 16.77
C GLU A 206 -4.78 31.92 15.96
N HIS A 207 -4.31 32.04 14.72
CA HIS A 207 -4.49 33.27 13.92
C HIS A 207 -5.77 33.28 13.08
N PHE A 208 -6.39 32.13 12.82
CA PHE A 208 -7.58 32.08 11.97
C PHE A 208 -8.83 31.82 12.79
N SER A 209 -9.87 32.63 12.55
CA SER A 209 -11.15 32.49 13.25
C SER A 209 -11.89 31.20 12.83
N GLN A 210 -11.81 30.81 11.55
CA GLN A 210 -12.39 29.64 10.96
C GLN A 210 -11.34 28.93 10.10
N ALA A 211 -10.82 27.81 10.58
CA ALA A 211 -9.74 27.08 9.93
C ALA A 211 -10.05 25.59 9.77
N CYS A 212 -9.69 25.07 8.61
CA CYS A 212 -9.64 23.63 8.33
C CYS A 212 -8.21 23.26 7.91
N PHE A 213 -7.76 22.06 8.22
CA PHE A 213 -6.45 21.55 7.83
C PHE A 213 -6.59 20.18 7.16
N VAL A 214 -5.93 19.99 6.03
CA VAL A 214 -5.75 18.70 5.36
C VAL A 214 -4.25 18.39 5.34
N LEU A 215 -3.87 17.25 5.93
CA LEU A 215 -2.51 16.76 5.94
C LEU A 215 -2.47 15.35 5.34
N TYR A 216 -1.56 15.13 4.40
CA TYR A 216 -1.27 13.80 3.85
C TYR A 216 0.21 13.49 4.05
N GLU A 217 0.54 12.48 4.86
CA GLU A 217 1.93 12.13 5.22
C GLU A 217 2.11 10.63 5.50
N GLN A 218 3.34 10.25 5.88
CA GLN A 218 3.73 8.90 6.24
C GLN A 218 3.52 8.62 7.72
N MET A 219 3.38 7.32 8.06
CA MET A 219 3.31 6.80 9.43
C MET A 219 3.94 5.41 9.54
N HIS A 220 3.93 4.81 10.73
CA HIS A 220 4.45 3.48 11.06
C HIS A 220 5.93 3.28 10.72
N PRO A 221 6.86 4.03 11.39
CA PRO A 221 8.29 3.95 11.12
C PRO A 221 8.95 2.65 11.57
N GLU A 222 8.38 1.95 12.56
CA GLU A 222 9.07 0.90 13.30
C GLU A 222 8.93 -0.50 12.67
N ASP A 223 7.98 -0.70 11.78
CA ASP A 223 7.83 -1.98 11.09
C ASP A 223 8.85 -2.15 9.94
N PRO A 224 8.95 -3.33 9.32
CA PRO A 224 9.91 -3.56 8.23
C PRO A 224 9.75 -2.61 7.04
N PHE A 225 8.52 -2.29 6.64
CA PHE A 225 8.29 -1.34 5.54
C PHE A 225 8.67 0.08 5.93
N GLY A 226 8.31 0.52 7.14
CA GLY A 226 8.63 1.84 7.67
C GLY A 226 10.14 2.07 7.74
N ARG A 227 10.92 1.07 8.17
CA ARG A 227 12.38 1.16 8.19
C ARG A 227 12.98 1.30 6.78
N VAL A 228 12.50 0.51 5.81
CA VAL A 228 12.93 0.62 4.41
C VAL A 228 12.53 1.98 3.81
N MET A 229 11.33 2.44 4.11
CA MET A 229 10.84 3.76 3.69
C MET A 229 11.75 4.87 4.21
N GLN A 230 12.06 4.91 5.51
CA GLN A 230 12.97 5.90 6.10
C GLN A 230 14.37 5.84 5.49
N GLN A 231 14.93 4.64 5.33
CA GLN A 231 16.23 4.45 4.69
C GLN A 231 16.25 5.00 3.27
N HIS A 232 15.19 4.75 2.49
CA HIS A 232 15.06 5.26 1.12
C HIS A 232 15.06 6.80 1.08
N PHE A 233 14.27 7.46 1.94
CA PHE A 233 14.23 8.92 2.01
C PHE A 233 15.56 9.50 2.52
N SER A 234 16.22 8.84 3.46
CA SER A 234 17.55 9.24 3.94
C SER A 234 18.61 9.18 2.83
N GLN A 235 18.60 8.12 2.02
CA GLN A 235 19.50 8.00 0.85
C GLN A 235 19.30 9.10 -0.20
N LEU A 236 18.09 9.68 -0.25
CA LEU A 236 17.75 10.81 -1.11
C LEU A 236 18.04 12.17 -0.46
N ASN A 237 18.67 12.22 0.71
CA ASN A 237 18.88 13.43 1.53
C ASN A 237 17.56 14.17 1.87
N SER A 238 16.43 13.47 1.89
CA SER A 238 15.10 13.99 2.23
C SER A 238 14.52 13.24 3.44
N THR A 239 15.27 13.21 4.54
CA THR A 239 14.94 12.49 5.77
C THR A 239 13.60 12.95 6.34
N LEU A 240 12.75 11.99 6.74
CA LEU A 240 11.46 12.22 7.40
C LEU A 240 11.70 12.51 8.88
N GLN A 241 11.59 13.78 9.29
CA GLN A 241 11.98 14.22 10.64
C GLN A 241 10.89 13.99 11.68
N SER A 242 9.62 14.20 11.32
CA SER A 242 8.51 14.14 12.27
C SER A 242 8.02 12.72 12.55
N LEU A 243 8.41 11.76 11.71
CA LEU A 243 7.85 10.41 11.70
C LEU A 243 8.09 9.62 13.01
N ALA A 244 9.26 9.79 13.63
CA ALA A 244 9.58 9.13 14.90
C ALA A 244 8.77 9.70 16.09
N GLN A 245 8.47 10.99 16.07
CA GLN A 245 7.71 11.64 17.15
C GLN A 245 6.20 11.46 16.99
N TYR A 246 5.72 11.36 15.75
CA TYR A 246 4.31 11.22 15.42
C TYR A 246 4.09 9.98 14.53
N PRO A 247 4.25 8.76 15.12
CA PRO A 247 4.36 7.52 14.35
C PRO A 247 3.04 6.95 13.83
N ASP A 248 1.90 7.34 14.39
CA ASP A 248 0.59 6.72 14.16
C ASP A 248 -0.57 7.72 14.20
N HIS A 249 -1.78 7.22 13.96
CA HIS A 249 -3.03 7.99 13.95
C HIS A 249 -3.24 8.77 15.25
N GLU A 250 -3.05 8.13 16.40
CA GLU A 250 -3.32 8.74 17.69
C GLU A 250 -2.29 9.83 18.04
N ALA A 251 -1.01 9.61 17.70
CA ALA A 251 0.03 10.60 17.87
C ALA A 251 -0.23 11.85 17.01
N GLN A 252 -0.62 11.67 15.75
CA GLN A 252 -0.98 12.77 14.84
C GLN A 252 -2.25 13.49 15.31
N ARG A 253 -3.29 12.76 15.70
CA ARG A 253 -4.52 13.35 16.25
C ARG A 253 -4.23 14.19 17.48
N ARG A 254 -3.47 13.64 18.43
CA ARG A 254 -3.07 14.34 19.67
C ARG A 254 -2.23 15.57 19.37
N ARG A 255 -1.32 15.50 18.39
CA ARG A 255 -0.52 16.64 17.92
C ARG A 255 -1.40 17.84 17.57
N PHE A 256 -2.41 17.65 16.74
CA PHE A 256 -3.32 18.73 16.31
C PHE A 256 -4.16 19.25 17.47
N LEU A 257 -4.78 18.38 18.25
CA LEU A 257 -5.61 18.80 19.40
C LEU A 257 -4.82 19.60 20.43
N GLN A 258 -3.56 19.21 20.73
CA GLN A 258 -2.67 19.96 21.63
C GLN A 258 -2.24 21.32 21.06
N LYS A 259 -2.32 21.52 19.76
CA LYS A 259 -1.98 22.78 19.08
C LYS A 259 -3.19 23.68 18.82
N GLY A 260 -4.32 23.44 19.48
CA GLY A 260 -5.48 24.33 19.49
C GLY A 260 -6.56 24.02 18.46
N TRP A 261 -6.46 22.92 17.72
CA TRP A 261 -7.54 22.41 16.88
C TRP A 261 -8.63 21.76 17.72
N THR A 262 -9.90 21.95 17.37
CA THR A 262 -11.04 21.45 18.16
C THR A 262 -11.52 20.08 17.69
N GLU A 263 -11.37 19.78 16.40
CA GLU A 263 -11.75 18.52 15.78
C GLU A 263 -10.56 17.99 14.98
N CYS A 264 -10.33 16.69 15.04
CA CYS A 264 -9.28 16.02 14.26
C CYS A 264 -9.65 14.57 13.97
N SER A 265 -9.64 14.20 12.70
CA SER A 265 -9.87 12.84 12.20
C SER A 265 -8.69 12.39 11.36
N VAL A 266 -8.34 11.11 11.47
CA VAL A 266 -7.22 10.51 10.72
C VAL A 266 -7.69 9.19 10.14
N MET A 267 -7.37 8.93 8.87
CA MET A 267 -7.59 7.65 8.20
C MET A 267 -6.32 7.24 7.45
N ASP A 268 -6.00 5.95 7.46
CA ASP A 268 -5.02 5.43 6.50
C ASP A 268 -5.61 5.36 5.08
N MET A 269 -4.77 5.08 4.09
CA MET A 269 -5.23 5.07 2.71
C MET A 269 -6.05 3.83 2.34
N ASN A 270 -5.99 2.74 3.12
CA ASN A 270 -6.89 1.59 2.97
C ASN A 270 -8.29 1.95 3.45
N GLU A 271 -8.38 2.56 4.64
CA GLU A 271 -9.64 3.05 5.19
C GLU A 271 -10.28 4.08 4.25
N PHE A 272 -9.49 5.07 3.80
CA PHE A 272 -9.99 6.07 2.86
C PHE A 272 -10.51 5.45 1.56
N PHE A 273 -9.76 4.52 0.96
CA PHE A 273 -10.19 3.86 -0.28
C PHE A 273 -11.46 3.02 -0.08
N THR A 274 -11.58 2.35 1.04
CA THR A 274 -12.73 1.49 1.36
C THR A 274 -13.99 2.30 1.67
N PHE A 275 -13.87 3.36 2.49
CA PHE A 275 -15.04 4.06 3.04
C PHE A 275 -15.40 5.36 2.32
N CYS A 276 -14.40 6.04 1.73
CA CYS A 276 -14.61 7.34 1.09
C CYS A 276 -14.57 7.29 -0.44
N THR A 277 -14.29 6.13 -1.04
CA THR A 277 -14.31 5.97 -2.50
C THR A 277 -15.54 5.16 -2.93
N PRO A 278 -16.45 5.71 -3.77
CA PRO A 278 -17.62 5.00 -4.26
C PRO A 278 -17.27 3.70 -5.01
N GLU A 279 -18.13 2.68 -4.92
CA GLU A 279 -17.86 1.37 -5.54
C GLU A 279 -17.68 1.39 -7.06
N ASP A 280 -18.43 2.26 -7.75
CA ASP A 280 -18.28 2.44 -9.20
C ASP A 280 -16.91 3.00 -9.55
N GLU A 281 -16.39 3.91 -8.75
CA GLU A 281 -15.05 4.46 -8.90
C GLU A 281 -13.96 3.44 -8.55
N GLN A 282 -14.15 2.62 -7.51
CA GLN A 282 -13.25 1.50 -7.20
C GLN A 282 -13.17 0.54 -8.38
N ARG A 283 -14.33 0.13 -8.95
CA ARG A 283 -14.40 -0.72 -10.14
C ARG A 283 -13.75 -0.09 -11.35
N ARG A 284 -13.95 1.21 -11.58
CA ARG A 284 -13.30 1.94 -12.67
C ARG A 284 -11.76 1.86 -12.57
N VAL A 285 -11.22 2.12 -11.39
CA VAL A 285 -9.76 2.09 -11.14
C VAL A 285 -9.18 0.69 -11.31
N GLN A 286 -9.89 -0.33 -10.86
CA GLN A 286 -9.48 -1.73 -11.02
C GLN A 286 -9.36 -2.16 -12.49
N ALA A 287 -10.18 -1.60 -13.35
CA ALA A 287 -10.21 -1.93 -14.79
C ALA A 287 -9.13 -1.22 -15.63
N LEU A 288 -8.40 -0.23 -15.08
CA LEU A 288 -7.45 0.60 -15.86
C LEU A 288 -6.20 -0.13 -16.31
N GLU A 289 -5.64 -0.97 -15.46
CA GLU A 289 -4.43 -1.75 -15.73
C GLU A 289 -4.50 -3.11 -15.03
N PRO A 290 -3.92 -4.18 -15.62
CA PRO A 290 -3.70 -5.43 -14.89
C PRO A 290 -2.93 -5.18 -13.61
N PHE A 291 -3.47 -5.65 -12.49
CA PHE A 291 -2.90 -5.42 -11.17
C PHE A 291 -3.08 -6.63 -10.27
N ASP A 292 -2.02 -7.05 -9.60
CA ASP A 292 -2.04 -8.14 -8.63
C ASP A 292 -1.06 -7.92 -7.47
N GLU A 293 -0.52 -6.69 -7.35
CA GLU A 293 0.37 -6.27 -6.25
C GLU A 293 -0.46 -5.71 -5.08
N TYR A 294 -1.56 -6.44 -4.70
CA TYR A 294 -2.52 -5.95 -3.69
C TYR A 294 -1.92 -5.90 -2.30
N GLU A 295 -1.07 -6.87 -1.93
CA GLU A 295 -0.41 -6.88 -0.64
C GLU A 295 0.52 -5.68 -0.49
N GLU A 296 1.32 -5.43 -1.52
CA GLU A 296 2.24 -4.29 -1.56
C GLU A 296 1.47 -2.97 -1.55
N TRP A 297 0.32 -2.94 -2.23
CA TRP A 297 -0.54 -1.78 -2.25
C TRP A 297 -1.19 -1.52 -0.89
N HIS A 298 -1.76 -2.54 -0.24
CA HIS A 298 -2.34 -2.43 1.09
C HIS A 298 -1.28 -2.08 2.14
N LEU A 299 -0.11 -2.71 2.07
CA LEU A 299 1.01 -2.39 2.94
C LEU A 299 1.47 -0.94 2.76
N LYS A 300 1.60 -0.48 1.52
CA LYS A 300 1.91 0.92 1.23
C LYS A 300 0.82 1.86 1.74
N CYS A 301 -0.45 1.54 1.52
CA CYS A 301 -1.58 2.35 1.95
C CYS A 301 -1.67 2.46 3.48
N SER A 302 -1.31 1.42 4.23
CA SER A 302 -1.25 1.46 5.70
C SER A 302 -0.10 2.32 6.25
N HIS A 303 0.84 2.77 5.40
CA HIS A 303 1.95 3.65 5.78
C HIS A 303 1.76 5.10 5.37
N TYR A 304 0.60 5.45 4.86
CA TYR A 304 0.22 6.83 4.55
C TYR A 304 -1.17 7.11 5.11
N PHE A 305 -1.36 8.32 5.61
CA PHE A 305 -2.63 8.77 6.14
C PHE A 305 -3.08 10.09 5.51
N VAL A 306 -4.38 10.33 5.58
CA VAL A 306 -4.97 11.66 5.44
C VAL A 306 -5.54 12.07 6.80
N LEU A 307 -5.23 13.28 7.22
CA LEU A 307 -5.75 13.89 8.44
C LEU A 307 -6.54 15.13 8.06
N THR A 308 -7.66 15.32 8.73
CA THR A 308 -8.42 16.57 8.70
C THR A 308 -8.58 17.11 10.12
N ALA A 309 -8.39 18.41 10.27
CA ALA A 309 -8.65 19.11 11.52
C ALA A 309 -9.47 20.37 11.25
N ALA A 310 -10.30 20.76 12.21
CA ALA A 310 -11.13 21.95 12.10
C ALA A 310 -11.15 22.76 13.39
N LYS A 311 -11.34 24.06 13.25
CA LYS A 311 -11.55 24.99 14.35
C LYS A 311 -12.45 26.14 13.90
N GLY A 312 -13.37 26.55 14.77
CA GLY A 312 -14.22 27.73 14.58
C GLY A 312 -15.26 27.61 13.47
N MET A 313 -15.38 26.46 12.82
CA MET A 313 -16.38 26.23 11.77
C MET A 313 -17.80 26.26 12.36
N LYS A 314 -18.73 26.94 11.67
CA LYS A 314 -20.15 27.03 12.10
C LYS A 314 -20.87 25.69 12.06
N SER A 315 -20.47 24.80 11.17
CA SER A 315 -20.93 23.41 11.09
C SER A 315 -19.71 22.49 11.20
N SER A 316 -19.88 21.32 11.84
CA SER A 316 -18.80 20.33 11.92
C SER A 316 -18.29 19.97 10.52
N TRP A 317 -16.98 20.04 10.33
CA TRP A 317 -16.31 19.68 9.09
C TRP A 317 -15.55 18.37 9.27
N THR A 318 -16.19 17.29 8.88
CA THR A 318 -15.69 15.93 9.09
C THR A 318 -15.77 15.11 7.81
N PRO A 319 -14.98 15.46 6.77
CA PRO A 319 -15.03 14.79 5.47
C PRO A 319 -14.58 13.31 5.53
N LEU A 320 -13.86 12.92 6.59
CA LEU A 320 -13.38 11.56 6.80
C LEU A 320 -14.30 10.71 7.71
N LEU A 321 -15.46 11.22 8.11
CA LEU A 321 -16.43 10.39 8.82
C LEU A 321 -17.10 9.45 7.83
N SER A 322 -16.84 8.15 7.97
CA SER A 322 -17.66 7.13 7.34
C SER A 322 -19.02 7.09 8.05
N ASN A 323 -20.11 7.00 7.30
CA ASN A 323 -21.45 6.76 7.84
C ASN A 323 -21.61 5.34 8.43
N MET A 324 -20.53 4.59 8.51
CA MET A 324 -20.47 3.28 9.15
C MET A 324 -19.79 3.42 10.51
N THR A 325 -20.58 3.59 11.55
CA THR A 325 -20.18 3.22 12.91
C THR A 325 -19.96 1.71 12.93
N VAL A 326 -18.75 1.27 12.61
CA VAL A 326 -18.30 -0.02 13.11
C VAL A 326 -18.13 0.19 14.60
N PRO A 327 -18.89 -0.49 15.47
CA PRO A 327 -18.67 -0.38 16.89
C PRO A 327 -17.30 -1.02 17.17
N TYR A 328 -16.25 -0.20 17.28
CA TYR A 328 -15.08 -0.57 18.04
C TYR A 328 -15.57 -0.70 19.48
N GLY A 329 -15.87 -1.94 19.86
CA GLY A 329 -16.13 -2.25 21.26
C GLY A 329 -14.83 -2.03 22.03
N ASP A 330 -14.76 -0.92 22.77
CA ASP A 330 -13.78 -0.67 23.83
C ASP A 330 -14.01 -1.65 25.00
N GLY A 331 -13.85 -2.92 24.75
CA GLY A 331 -13.82 -3.94 25.77
C GLY A 331 -12.53 -4.74 25.64
N PRO A 332 -11.79 -5.00 26.75
CA PRO A 332 -10.65 -5.90 26.69
C PRO A 332 -11.15 -7.27 26.26
N VAL A 333 -10.79 -7.67 25.04
CA VAL A 333 -11.06 -9.01 24.51
C VAL A 333 -10.30 -10.00 25.41
N LYS A 334 -11.04 -10.70 26.27
CA LYS A 334 -10.49 -11.83 27.01
C LYS A 334 -10.24 -12.97 26.01
N VAL A 335 -9.03 -13.01 25.44
CA VAL A 335 -8.58 -14.18 24.71
C VAL A 335 -8.32 -15.27 25.76
N ALA A 336 -9.09 -16.34 25.68
CA ALA A 336 -8.84 -17.54 26.49
C ALA A 336 -7.57 -18.22 25.94
N GLY A 337 -6.42 -17.92 26.53
CA GLY A 337 -5.11 -18.39 26.16
C GLY A 337 -4.26 -17.27 25.51
N SER A 338 -3.18 -16.91 26.14
CA SER A 338 -2.21 -15.97 25.55
C SER A 338 -1.33 -16.70 24.55
N ILE A 339 -1.39 -16.30 23.27
CA ILE A 339 -0.38 -16.68 22.29
C ILE A 339 0.78 -15.72 22.45
N THR A 340 1.91 -16.22 22.96
CA THR A 340 3.12 -15.42 23.08
C THR A 340 3.93 -15.54 21.80
N ALA A 341 4.09 -14.44 21.07
CA ALA A 341 5.01 -14.37 19.96
C ALA A 341 6.39 -13.95 20.46
N SER A 342 7.43 -14.70 20.12
CA SER A 342 8.82 -14.34 20.39
C SER A 342 9.55 -14.07 19.08
N VAL A 343 10.41 -13.05 19.07
CA VAL A 343 11.30 -12.76 17.95
C VAL A 343 12.53 -13.66 18.08
N CYS A 344 12.72 -14.56 17.09
CA CYS A 344 13.95 -15.34 16.98
C CYS A 344 14.94 -14.62 16.07
N GLY A 345 16.11 -14.30 16.61
CA GLY A 345 17.24 -13.84 15.81
C GLY A 345 17.79 -14.98 14.96
N ILE A 346 17.93 -14.75 13.64
CA ILE A 346 18.64 -15.68 12.75
C ILE A 346 20.09 -15.22 12.66
N HIS A 347 21.01 -16.01 13.21
CA HIS A 347 22.44 -15.73 13.19
C HIS A 347 23.06 -16.14 11.84
N SER A 348 22.72 -15.42 10.76
CA SER A 348 23.52 -15.45 9.53
C SER A 348 23.08 -14.35 8.56
N GLU A 349 24.03 -13.72 7.90
CA GLU A 349 23.82 -12.80 6.77
C GLU A 349 23.58 -13.59 5.46
N VAL A 350 22.64 -14.51 5.43
CA VAL A 350 22.30 -15.20 4.18
C VAL A 350 21.48 -14.24 3.32
N ALA A 351 22.08 -13.79 2.23
CA ALA A 351 21.41 -12.99 1.21
C ALA A 351 20.16 -13.71 0.68
N GLY A 352 19.08 -12.97 0.46
CA GLY A 352 17.87 -13.49 -0.17
C GLY A 352 16.80 -14.07 0.76
N LEU A 353 16.93 -13.98 2.09
CA LEU A 353 15.84 -14.32 3.02
C LEU A 353 14.71 -13.26 3.03
N ARG A 354 15.05 -12.00 2.73
CA ARG A 354 14.07 -10.92 2.63
C ARG A 354 13.36 -10.98 1.28
N ARG A 355 12.19 -11.60 1.25
CA ARG A 355 11.40 -11.80 0.04
C ARG A 355 9.91 -11.83 0.33
N TYR A 356 9.09 -11.55 -0.67
CA TYR A 356 7.64 -11.70 -0.60
C TYR A 356 7.11 -12.61 -1.72
N GLY A 357 5.89 -13.10 -1.58
CA GLY A 357 5.27 -14.02 -2.54
C GLY A 357 5.99 -15.38 -2.64
N HIS A 358 6.85 -15.70 -1.67
CA HIS A 358 7.47 -17.01 -1.50
C HIS A 358 6.50 -17.98 -0.82
N HIS A 359 6.87 -19.25 -0.81
CA HIS A 359 6.23 -20.24 0.04
C HIS A 359 7.28 -20.95 0.91
N SER A 360 6.91 -21.19 2.17
CA SER A 360 7.73 -21.93 3.12
C SER A 360 6.99 -23.17 3.57
N ALA A 361 7.67 -24.32 3.60
CA ALA A 361 7.11 -25.57 4.02
C ALA A 361 8.04 -26.28 5.01
N LEU A 362 7.45 -26.89 6.04
CA LEU A 362 8.17 -27.73 6.99
C LEU A 362 8.43 -29.08 6.31
N ILE A 363 9.67 -29.36 5.93
CA ILE A 363 10.05 -30.62 5.27
C ILE A 363 10.48 -31.71 6.25
N LYS A 364 10.98 -31.30 7.44
CA LYS A 364 11.26 -32.16 8.60
C LYS A 364 10.98 -31.32 9.87
N PRO A 365 10.82 -31.92 11.04
CA PRO A 365 10.46 -31.19 12.28
C PRO A 365 11.34 -29.97 12.59
N ASP A 366 12.60 -29.99 12.17
CA ASP A 366 13.57 -28.94 12.43
C ASP A 366 14.09 -28.26 11.14
N ILE A 367 13.43 -28.45 10.00
CA ILE A 367 13.86 -27.91 8.70
C ILE A 367 12.69 -27.28 7.97
N ILE A 368 12.78 -25.97 7.73
CA ILE A 368 11.83 -25.21 6.92
C ILE A 368 12.50 -24.86 5.59
N LEU A 369 11.90 -25.31 4.48
CA LEU A 369 12.31 -24.93 3.13
C LEU A 369 11.55 -23.69 2.68
N THR A 370 12.25 -22.71 2.13
CA THR A 370 11.67 -21.50 1.50
C THR A 370 12.03 -21.46 0.02
N THR A 371 11.03 -21.32 -0.83
CA THR A 371 11.16 -21.36 -2.29
C THR A 371 10.54 -20.15 -2.97
N GLY A 372 11.12 -19.71 -4.07
CA GLY A 372 10.60 -18.63 -4.93
C GLY A 372 10.43 -17.29 -4.23
N GLY A 373 9.46 -16.52 -4.69
CA GLY A 373 9.22 -15.15 -4.24
C GLY A 373 9.99 -14.10 -5.03
N PHE A 374 9.89 -12.86 -4.60
CA PHE A 374 10.59 -11.71 -5.13
C PHE A 374 11.35 -11.02 -4.01
N GLY A 375 12.60 -10.74 -4.21
CA GLY A 375 13.47 -10.15 -3.19
C GLY A 375 14.74 -9.59 -3.79
N GLU A 376 15.73 -9.34 -2.94
CA GLU A 376 17.02 -8.83 -3.35
C GLU A 376 18.05 -9.97 -3.47
N GLU A 377 18.68 -10.07 -4.63
CA GLU A 377 19.78 -10.99 -4.92
C GLU A 377 20.86 -10.18 -5.65
N ASP A 378 22.10 -10.21 -5.16
CA ASP A 378 23.24 -9.45 -5.70
C ASP A 378 22.97 -7.94 -5.91
N GLY A 379 22.27 -7.32 -4.96
CA GLY A 379 21.93 -5.89 -5.02
C GLY A 379 20.84 -5.54 -6.03
N GLN A 380 20.19 -6.52 -6.63
CA GLN A 380 19.10 -6.33 -7.59
C GLN A 380 17.80 -6.98 -7.10
N HIS A 381 16.70 -6.25 -7.20
CA HIS A 381 15.38 -6.81 -6.95
C HIS A 381 14.94 -7.69 -8.12
N CYS A 382 14.80 -8.99 -7.84
CA CYS A 382 14.44 -9.98 -8.87
C CYS A 382 13.58 -11.12 -8.31
N ARG A 383 13.05 -11.94 -9.23
CA ARG A 383 12.42 -13.21 -8.85
C ARG A 383 13.47 -14.18 -8.34
N MET A 384 13.27 -14.63 -7.11
CA MET A 384 14.23 -15.50 -6.42
C MET A 384 14.26 -16.88 -7.05
N ARG A 385 15.43 -17.26 -7.50
CA ARG A 385 15.70 -18.59 -8.06
C ARG A 385 16.34 -19.52 -7.04
N ASN A 386 16.94 -18.97 -5.99
CA ASN A 386 17.59 -19.72 -4.93
C ASN A 386 16.58 -20.16 -3.87
N PHE A 387 16.75 -21.39 -3.41
CA PHE A 387 16.05 -21.94 -2.26
C PHE A 387 16.87 -21.69 -1.01
N HIS A 388 16.18 -21.53 0.12
CA HIS A 388 16.81 -21.38 1.42
C HIS A 388 16.17 -22.35 2.41
N VAL A 389 16.94 -22.76 3.38
CA VAL A 389 16.45 -23.55 4.50
C VAL A 389 16.72 -22.81 5.80
N LEU A 390 15.78 -22.96 6.73
CA LEU A 390 15.99 -22.64 8.13
C LEU A 390 16.09 -23.97 8.86
N ILE A 391 17.19 -24.20 9.57
CA ILE A 391 17.47 -25.41 10.31
C ILE A 391 17.53 -25.05 11.79
N LYS A 392 16.74 -25.74 12.61
CA LYS A 392 16.73 -25.57 14.05
C LYS A 392 17.79 -26.45 14.69
N HIS A 393 18.70 -25.84 15.43
CA HIS A 393 19.75 -26.51 16.19
C HIS A 393 19.88 -25.87 17.56
N GLU A 394 19.79 -26.67 18.61
CA GLU A 394 19.92 -26.23 20.02
C GLU A 394 19.00 -25.03 20.36
N GLY A 395 17.78 -25.04 19.84
CA GLY A 395 16.78 -23.96 20.07
C GLY A 395 16.94 -22.71 19.21
N CYS A 396 17.99 -22.62 18.40
CA CYS A 396 18.25 -21.50 17.49
C CYS A 396 18.01 -21.91 16.03
N TRP A 397 17.54 -20.95 15.21
CA TRP A 397 17.39 -21.14 13.76
C TRP A 397 18.62 -20.61 13.03
N LYS A 398 19.18 -21.45 12.15
CA LYS A 398 20.26 -21.08 11.23
C LYS A 398 19.76 -21.11 9.80
N ALA A 399 20.09 -20.10 9.01
CA ALA A 399 19.78 -20.07 7.59
C ALA A 399 20.90 -20.70 6.77
N GLY A 400 20.52 -21.46 5.74
CA GLY A 400 21.44 -22.09 4.80
C GLY A 400 20.92 -22.02 3.36
N GLY A 401 21.85 -22.10 2.41
CA GLY A 401 21.53 -22.28 1.00
C GLY A 401 21.15 -23.72 0.66
N VAL A 402 20.51 -23.88 -0.48
CA VAL A 402 20.12 -25.20 -1.02
C VAL A 402 20.82 -25.44 -2.35
N LYS A 403 21.53 -26.54 -2.47
CA LYS A 403 22.06 -27.02 -3.75
C LYS A 403 20.93 -27.65 -4.56
N LYS A 404 20.77 -27.25 -5.81
CA LYS A 404 19.73 -27.78 -6.70
C LYS A 404 20.37 -28.67 -7.75
N GLU A 405 19.91 -29.90 -7.83
CA GLU A 405 20.22 -30.81 -8.94
C GLU A 405 19.09 -30.72 -9.97
N ASN A 406 19.43 -30.29 -11.16
CA ASN A 406 18.48 -30.10 -12.25
C ASN A 406 18.75 -31.13 -13.35
N HIS A 407 17.83 -32.07 -13.53
CA HIS A 407 17.82 -32.93 -14.70
C HIS A 407 17.15 -32.24 -15.89
N GLY A 408 17.85 -31.20 -16.46
CA GLY A 408 17.50 -30.63 -17.75
C GLY A 408 16.49 -29.50 -17.78
N LYS A 409 15.87 -29.11 -16.69
CA LYS A 409 14.92 -27.99 -16.66
C LYS A 409 15.22 -26.98 -15.56
N ARG A 410 14.96 -25.70 -15.86
CA ARG A 410 15.33 -24.58 -14.99
C ARG A 410 14.15 -24.18 -14.12
N TRP A 411 14.35 -24.13 -12.80
CA TRP A 411 13.50 -23.36 -11.90
C TRP A 411 13.56 -21.88 -12.29
N GLY A 412 12.47 -21.37 -12.85
CA GLY A 412 12.41 -19.97 -13.35
C GLY A 412 12.19 -18.91 -12.26
N GLY A 413 12.03 -19.33 -11.01
CA GLY A 413 11.52 -18.49 -9.93
C GLY A 413 10.01 -18.28 -10.08
N ARG A 414 9.25 -18.54 -9.02
CA ARG A 414 7.78 -18.38 -8.99
C ARG A 414 7.36 -17.53 -7.82
N LEU A 415 6.28 -16.79 -7.97
CA LEU A 415 5.60 -16.07 -6.89
C LEU A 415 4.24 -16.72 -6.64
N TYR A 416 3.80 -16.72 -5.37
CA TYR A 416 2.46 -17.13 -4.97
C TYR A 416 2.06 -18.56 -5.38
N HIS A 417 3.04 -19.44 -5.47
CA HIS A 417 2.86 -20.88 -5.61
C HIS A 417 2.64 -21.52 -4.23
N THR A 418 2.25 -22.78 -4.19
CA THR A 418 2.21 -23.58 -2.96
C THR A 418 3.27 -24.66 -2.99
N VAL A 419 3.77 -25.04 -1.80
CA VAL A 419 4.66 -26.19 -1.58
C VAL A 419 4.04 -27.04 -0.49
N SER A 420 3.71 -28.27 -0.80
CA SER A 420 3.10 -29.23 0.13
C SER A 420 4.04 -30.42 0.33
N CYS A 421 4.43 -30.69 1.56
CA CYS A 421 5.24 -31.86 1.91
C CYS A 421 4.33 -33.08 2.02
N LEU A 422 4.53 -34.07 1.14
CA LEU A 422 3.71 -35.28 1.09
C LEU A 422 4.37 -36.43 1.86
N SER A 423 5.69 -36.37 2.01
CA SER A 423 6.48 -37.31 2.83
C SER A 423 7.77 -36.62 3.29
N ASN A 424 8.55 -37.30 4.13
CA ASN A 424 9.82 -36.77 4.69
C ASN A 424 10.89 -36.42 3.63
N ASN A 425 10.75 -36.93 2.41
CA ASN A 425 11.71 -36.72 1.34
C ASN A 425 11.09 -36.20 0.03
N LEU A 426 9.80 -35.84 0.06
CA LEU A 426 9.09 -35.46 -1.15
C LEU A 426 8.13 -34.29 -0.89
N ALA A 427 8.26 -33.20 -1.66
CA ALA A 427 7.32 -32.10 -1.65
C ALA A 427 6.85 -31.77 -3.08
N LEU A 428 5.59 -31.35 -3.20
CA LEU A 428 4.95 -30.94 -4.45
C LEU A 428 4.82 -29.43 -4.52
N VAL A 429 5.30 -28.85 -5.61
CA VAL A 429 5.08 -27.43 -5.95
C VAL A 429 3.93 -27.33 -6.94
N VAL A 430 2.92 -26.53 -6.63
CA VAL A 430 1.77 -26.30 -7.50
C VAL A 430 1.63 -24.82 -7.83
N GLY A 431 1.38 -24.51 -9.10
CA GLY A 431 1.04 -23.18 -9.58
C GLY A 431 2.11 -22.11 -9.40
N GLY A 432 1.66 -20.90 -9.10
CA GLY A 432 2.48 -19.70 -9.05
C GLY A 432 2.48 -18.93 -10.36
N ARG A 433 3.15 -17.78 -10.37
CA ARG A 433 3.29 -16.93 -11.57
C ARG A 433 4.75 -16.54 -11.82
N THR A 434 5.06 -16.26 -13.07
CA THR A 434 6.37 -15.76 -13.51
C THR A 434 6.33 -14.29 -13.93
N SER A 435 5.15 -13.75 -14.16
CA SER A 435 4.89 -12.33 -14.43
C SER A 435 3.48 -11.97 -13.93
N PRO A 436 3.07 -10.70 -13.89
CA PRO A 436 1.72 -10.30 -13.49
C PRO A 436 0.58 -10.98 -14.26
N SER A 437 0.83 -11.37 -15.51
CA SER A 437 -0.17 -11.98 -16.39
C SER A 437 0.12 -13.42 -16.81
N SER A 438 1.22 -14.02 -16.33
CA SER A 438 1.65 -15.34 -16.79
C SER A 438 1.78 -16.32 -15.63
N ALA A 439 0.90 -17.30 -15.59
CA ALA A 439 1.04 -18.45 -14.69
C ALA A 439 2.37 -19.18 -14.94
N ALA A 440 2.93 -19.77 -13.90
CA ALA A 440 4.03 -20.71 -14.03
C ALA A 440 3.48 -22.04 -14.59
N LEU A 441 4.15 -22.59 -15.58
CA LEU A 441 3.73 -23.83 -16.18
C LEU A 441 4.09 -25.03 -15.30
N GLY A 442 3.14 -25.93 -15.12
CA GLY A 442 3.32 -27.25 -14.56
C GLY A 442 3.51 -27.32 -13.03
N MET A 443 3.48 -28.53 -12.54
CA MET A 443 3.83 -28.93 -11.18
C MET A 443 5.26 -29.46 -11.14
N LEU A 444 5.89 -29.40 -9.97
CA LEU A 444 7.26 -29.87 -9.77
C LEU A 444 7.35 -30.72 -8.51
N TRP A 445 8.06 -31.83 -8.58
CA TRP A 445 8.54 -32.52 -7.40
C TRP A 445 9.85 -31.91 -6.89
N LEU A 446 9.92 -31.76 -5.59
CA LEU A 446 11.16 -31.49 -4.86
C LEU A 446 11.48 -32.76 -4.07
N LYS A 447 12.52 -33.48 -4.47
CA LYS A 447 12.99 -34.67 -3.78
C LYS A 447 14.19 -34.33 -2.91
N PHE A 448 14.18 -34.86 -1.70
CA PHE A 448 15.23 -34.68 -0.71
C PHE A 448 15.92 -36.02 -0.46
N PRO A 449 17.25 -36.05 -0.25
CA PRO A 449 17.96 -37.26 0.14
C PRO A 449 17.42 -37.81 1.46
N GLU A 450 17.37 -39.15 1.59
CA GLU A 450 16.94 -39.81 2.84
C GLU A 450 17.87 -39.45 4.02
N SER A 451 19.16 -39.31 3.74
CA SER A 451 20.21 -38.97 4.71
C SER A 451 20.41 -37.48 4.97
N CYS A 452 19.42 -36.63 4.69
CA CYS A 452 19.49 -35.18 5.05
C CYS A 452 19.66 -35.02 6.57
N ASN A 453 20.88 -35.22 7.06
CA ASN A 453 21.29 -34.83 8.38
C ASN A 453 21.66 -33.34 8.31
N ALA A 454 21.00 -32.52 9.12
CA ALA A 454 21.08 -31.05 9.15
C ALA A 454 22.49 -30.50 9.49
N LEU A 455 23.50 -31.32 9.58
CA LEU A 455 24.83 -30.96 10.09
C LEU A 455 25.96 -30.95 9.05
N ASP A 456 25.68 -31.33 7.79
CA ASP A 456 26.73 -31.25 6.78
C ASP A 456 26.96 -29.80 6.36
N SER A 457 28.21 -29.34 6.46
CA SER A 457 28.68 -28.00 6.06
C SER A 457 28.36 -27.63 4.60
N ASP A 458 27.94 -28.57 3.81
CA ASP A 458 27.70 -28.49 2.38
C ASP A 458 26.26 -28.09 1.96
N GLY A 459 25.34 -27.94 2.92
CA GLY A 459 23.96 -27.55 2.68
C GLY A 459 23.06 -28.71 2.22
N ILE A 460 21.75 -28.43 2.14
CA ILE A 460 20.75 -29.43 1.70
C ILE A 460 20.70 -29.46 0.17
N THR A 461 20.72 -30.67 -0.41
CA THR A 461 20.52 -30.88 -1.84
C THR A 461 19.07 -31.18 -2.14
N VAL A 462 18.53 -30.61 -3.21
CA VAL A 462 17.16 -30.84 -3.69
C VAL A 462 17.19 -31.17 -5.17
N GLU A 463 16.66 -32.34 -5.53
CA GLU A 463 16.42 -32.74 -6.92
C GLU A 463 15.10 -32.14 -7.41
N LEU A 464 15.10 -31.45 -8.55
CA LEU A 464 13.92 -30.91 -9.21
C LEU A 464 13.46 -31.83 -10.33
N VAL A 465 12.24 -32.38 -10.22
CA VAL A 465 11.64 -33.22 -11.24
C VAL A 465 10.34 -32.61 -11.76
N ASP A 466 10.31 -32.28 -13.05
CA ASP A 466 9.09 -31.79 -13.68
C ASP A 466 8.07 -32.91 -13.85
N LEU A 467 6.83 -32.58 -13.55
CA LEU A 467 5.70 -33.46 -13.84
C LEU A 467 5.07 -33.10 -15.17
N GLN A 468 4.73 -34.08 -15.96
CA GLN A 468 3.88 -33.89 -17.13
C GLN A 468 2.55 -33.28 -16.66
N PRO A 469 1.95 -32.35 -17.43
CA PRO A 469 0.72 -31.68 -17.01
C PRO A 469 -0.44 -32.69 -16.97
N VAL A 470 -0.73 -33.23 -15.82
CA VAL A 470 -1.83 -34.18 -15.59
C VAL A 470 -3.13 -33.43 -15.24
N ALA A 471 -3.02 -32.23 -14.70
CA ALA A 471 -4.19 -31.43 -14.26
C ALA A 471 -4.00 -29.94 -14.59
N GLU A 472 -4.06 -29.58 -15.88
CA GLU A 472 -3.79 -28.21 -16.34
C GLU A 472 -4.59 -27.10 -15.63
N PRO A 473 -5.92 -27.20 -15.45
CA PRO A 473 -6.65 -26.10 -14.81
C PRO A 473 -6.27 -25.88 -13.34
N ALA A 474 -5.96 -26.96 -12.62
CA ALA A 474 -5.57 -26.90 -11.21
C ALA A 474 -4.18 -26.25 -11.02
N ALA A 475 -3.27 -26.41 -11.98
CA ALA A 475 -1.89 -25.91 -11.89
C ALA A 475 -1.71 -24.48 -12.40
N LEU A 476 -2.62 -23.97 -13.23
CA LEU A 476 -2.51 -22.65 -13.86
C LEU A 476 -3.09 -21.53 -12.98
N ARG A 477 -2.77 -21.55 -11.70
CA ARG A 477 -3.24 -20.58 -10.71
C ARG A 477 -2.15 -20.08 -9.78
N TRP A 478 -2.34 -18.94 -9.17
CA TRP A 478 -1.48 -18.40 -8.12
C TRP A 478 -2.33 -17.77 -7.02
N ARG A 479 -1.75 -17.53 -5.83
CA ARG A 479 -2.47 -17.01 -4.64
C ARG A 479 -3.61 -17.93 -4.17
N HIS A 480 -3.53 -19.18 -4.50
CA HIS A 480 -4.40 -20.25 -4.04
C HIS A 480 -3.83 -20.91 -2.78
N THR A 481 -4.60 -21.78 -2.16
CA THR A 481 -4.13 -22.64 -1.08
C THR A 481 -4.14 -24.10 -1.51
N ALA A 482 -3.26 -24.88 -0.90
CA ALA A 482 -3.14 -26.32 -1.09
C ALA A 482 -2.99 -26.96 0.29
N THR A 483 -3.96 -27.78 0.69
CA THR A 483 -4.03 -28.37 2.04
C THR A 483 -4.27 -29.87 1.96
N GLU A 484 -3.49 -30.67 2.70
CA GLU A 484 -3.66 -32.11 2.74
C GLU A 484 -4.98 -32.48 3.44
N VAL A 485 -5.73 -33.39 2.84
CA VAL A 485 -6.96 -33.99 3.39
C VAL A 485 -6.97 -35.49 3.14
N MET A 486 -7.65 -36.23 4.00
CA MET A 486 -7.90 -37.66 3.84
C MET A 486 -9.34 -37.87 3.38
N PHE A 487 -9.54 -38.80 2.46
CA PHE A 487 -10.87 -39.27 2.10
C PHE A 487 -10.82 -40.75 1.79
N ARG A 488 -11.61 -41.54 2.52
CA ARG A 488 -11.67 -43.01 2.41
C ARG A 488 -10.30 -43.70 2.52
N GLY A 489 -9.41 -43.17 3.36
CA GLY A 489 -8.08 -43.74 3.57
C GLY A 489 -7.02 -43.29 2.58
N GLU A 490 -7.39 -42.58 1.51
CA GLU A 490 -6.49 -41.99 0.51
C GLU A 490 -6.15 -40.54 0.80
N LYS A 491 -4.94 -40.13 0.43
CA LYS A 491 -4.45 -38.74 0.62
C LYS A 491 -4.71 -37.88 -0.61
N TYR A 492 -5.27 -36.74 -0.38
CA TYR A 492 -5.50 -35.71 -1.40
C TYR A 492 -4.92 -34.37 -0.99
N LEU A 493 -4.53 -33.59 -1.98
CA LEU A 493 -4.23 -32.19 -1.81
C LEU A 493 -5.44 -31.38 -2.29
N PHE A 494 -6.12 -30.74 -1.36
CA PHE A 494 -7.25 -29.86 -1.65
C PHE A 494 -6.74 -28.49 -2.09
N LEU A 495 -6.92 -28.17 -3.35
CA LEU A 495 -6.58 -26.88 -3.96
C LEU A 495 -7.84 -26.02 -3.98
N TYR A 496 -7.76 -24.78 -3.47
CA TYR A 496 -8.91 -23.87 -3.45
C TYR A 496 -8.57 -22.45 -3.89
N GLY A 497 -9.45 -21.85 -4.71
CA GLY A 497 -9.40 -20.46 -5.06
C GLY A 497 -8.15 -19.98 -5.80
N GLY A 498 -7.77 -18.75 -5.57
CA GLY A 498 -6.63 -18.12 -6.22
C GLY A 498 -7.00 -17.24 -7.40
N ARG A 499 -6.06 -17.04 -8.30
CA ARG A 499 -6.17 -16.26 -9.55
C ARG A 499 -5.67 -17.08 -10.73
N SER A 500 -6.14 -16.75 -11.91
CA SER A 500 -5.58 -17.26 -13.16
C SER A 500 -5.40 -16.11 -14.18
N ALA A 501 -4.76 -16.40 -15.31
CA ALA A 501 -4.63 -15.42 -16.39
C ALA A 501 -5.99 -15.03 -17.00
N MET A 502 -6.99 -15.89 -16.89
CA MET A 502 -8.33 -15.71 -17.47
C MET A 502 -9.34 -15.15 -16.48
N GLN A 503 -9.17 -15.43 -15.19
CA GLN A 503 -10.10 -15.04 -14.13
C GLN A 503 -9.35 -14.39 -12.97
N PRO A 504 -9.74 -13.18 -12.58
CA PRO A 504 -9.07 -12.44 -11.52
C PRO A 504 -9.26 -13.06 -10.14
N VAL A 505 -10.37 -13.75 -9.89
CA VAL A 505 -10.64 -14.44 -8.62
C VAL A 505 -11.35 -15.76 -8.90
N LEU A 506 -10.78 -16.84 -8.37
CA LEU A 506 -11.31 -18.20 -8.52
C LEU A 506 -12.09 -18.61 -7.26
N GLY A 507 -13.15 -19.40 -7.44
CA GLY A 507 -13.93 -20.01 -6.36
C GLY A 507 -14.06 -21.52 -6.51
N ASP A 508 -13.36 -22.08 -7.47
CA ASP A 508 -13.32 -23.52 -7.74
C ASP A 508 -12.31 -24.24 -6.85
N TRP A 509 -12.44 -25.54 -6.77
CA TRP A 509 -11.54 -26.44 -6.03
C TRP A 509 -11.23 -27.70 -6.79
N TYR A 510 -10.12 -28.35 -6.38
CA TYR A 510 -9.69 -29.62 -6.91
C TYR A 510 -9.17 -30.51 -5.78
N PHE A 511 -9.48 -31.80 -5.84
CA PHE A 511 -8.86 -32.83 -5.01
C PHE A 511 -7.82 -33.55 -5.87
N LEU A 512 -6.56 -33.22 -5.66
CA LEU A 512 -5.44 -33.81 -6.36
C LEU A 512 -4.95 -35.02 -5.56
N HIS A 513 -5.08 -36.23 -6.10
CA HIS A 513 -4.56 -37.43 -5.47
C HIS A 513 -3.04 -37.37 -5.36
N THR A 514 -2.47 -37.61 -4.18
CA THR A 514 -1.05 -37.32 -3.94
C THR A 514 -0.08 -38.30 -4.57
N GLU A 515 -0.50 -39.54 -4.86
CA GLU A 515 0.33 -40.55 -5.51
C GLU A 515 0.14 -40.54 -7.03
N GLU A 516 -1.09 -40.52 -7.50
CA GLU A 516 -1.41 -40.59 -8.94
C GLU A 516 -1.30 -39.22 -9.63
N LEU A 517 -1.35 -38.12 -8.86
CA LEU A 517 -1.42 -36.73 -9.35
C LEU A 517 -2.60 -36.49 -10.30
N SER A 518 -3.65 -37.27 -10.16
CA SER A 518 -4.91 -37.10 -10.88
C SER A 518 -5.91 -36.27 -10.08
N CYS A 519 -6.71 -35.44 -10.76
CA CYS A 519 -7.81 -34.75 -10.12
C CYS A 519 -9.02 -35.64 -9.98
N THR A 520 -9.45 -35.89 -8.75
CA THR A 520 -10.60 -36.74 -8.43
C THR A 520 -11.82 -35.86 -8.15
N ALA A 521 -12.96 -36.18 -8.76
CA ALA A 521 -14.23 -35.53 -8.48
C ALA A 521 -14.83 -36.12 -7.20
N ILE A 522 -14.59 -35.44 -6.07
CA ILE A 522 -15.22 -35.77 -4.78
C ILE A 522 -16.39 -34.82 -4.57
N PRO A 523 -17.60 -35.34 -4.22
CA PRO A 523 -18.75 -34.50 -3.95
C PRO A 523 -18.50 -33.53 -2.80
N VAL A 524 -18.93 -32.29 -2.98
CA VAL A 524 -18.87 -31.26 -1.94
C VAL A 524 -20.23 -30.57 -1.86
N GLU A 525 -20.82 -30.51 -0.68
CA GLU A 525 -22.10 -29.89 -0.41
C GLU A 525 -22.00 -28.75 0.60
N GLY A 526 -23.12 -28.07 0.89
CA GLY A 526 -23.19 -26.98 1.86
C GLY A 526 -22.96 -25.59 1.25
N PRO A 527 -22.86 -24.55 2.09
CA PRO A 527 -22.71 -23.17 1.65
C PRO A 527 -21.32 -22.93 1.05
N VAL A 528 -21.26 -22.84 -0.26
CA VAL A 528 -19.99 -22.61 -0.97
C VAL A 528 -19.42 -21.24 -0.59
N PRO A 529 -18.14 -21.17 -0.18
CA PRO A 529 -17.48 -19.89 0.07
C PRO A 529 -17.45 -19.03 -1.19
N GLU A 530 -17.56 -17.72 -1.02
CA GLU A 530 -17.34 -16.79 -2.12
C GLU A 530 -15.92 -16.93 -2.71
N SER A 531 -15.80 -16.67 -4.02
CA SER A 531 -14.52 -16.71 -4.73
C SER A 531 -13.49 -15.82 -4.04
N ARG A 532 -12.27 -16.33 -3.86
CA ARG A 532 -11.21 -15.61 -3.13
C ARG A 532 -9.81 -16.01 -3.53
N HIS A 533 -8.87 -15.08 -3.34
CA HIS A 533 -7.44 -15.32 -3.42
C HIS A 533 -6.71 -14.72 -2.20
N SER A 534 -5.44 -15.05 -2.02
CA SER A 534 -4.63 -14.56 -0.87
C SER A 534 -5.28 -14.85 0.49
N HIS A 535 -6.07 -15.90 0.57
CA HIS A 535 -6.62 -16.43 1.82
C HIS A 535 -5.64 -17.41 2.45
N SER A 536 -5.84 -17.71 3.72
CA SER A 536 -5.11 -18.78 4.42
C SER A 536 -5.95 -20.05 4.51
N ALA A 537 -5.28 -21.18 4.47
CA ALA A 537 -5.89 -22.47 4.77
C ALA A 537 -4.95 -23.33 5.63
N CYS A 538 -5.55 -24.13 6.48
CA CYS A 538 -4.81 -25.13 7.28
C CYS A 538 -5.66 -26.38 7.50
N SER A 539 -4.98 -27.51 7.69
CA SER A 539 -5.64 -28.74 8.15
C SER A 539 -6.11 -28.58 9.58
N TRP A 540 -7.35 -28.93 9.85
CA TRP A 540 -7.94 -28.90 11.18
C TRP A 540 -8.97 -30.02 11.34
N ARG A 541 -8.82 -30.87 12.37
CA ARG A 541 -9.76 -31.96 12.67
C ARG A 541 -10.15 -32.82 11.48
N GLY A 542 -9.17 -33.18 10.63
CA GLY A 542 -9.37 -33.99 9.44
C GLY A 542 -9.96 -33.28 8.22
N GLY A 543 -10.27 -31.98 8.33
CA GLY A 543 -10.75 -31.14 7.24
C GLY A 543 -9.88 -29.94 6.98
N VAL A 544 -10.41 -28.96 6.25
CA VAL A 544 -9.71 -27.72 5.87
C VAL A 544 -10.44 -26.51 6.42
N LEU A 545 -9.74 -25.71 7.21
CA LEU A 545 -10.20 -24.38 7.63
C LEU A 545 -9.65 -23.36 6.65
N ILE A 546 -10.51 -22.50 6.08
CA ILE A 546 -10.10 -21.37 5.26
C ILE A 546 -10.57 -20.06 5.90
N ALA A 547 -9.75 -19.00 5.79
CA ALA A 547 -10.03 -17.71 6.41
C ALA A 547 -9.52 -16.55 5.57
N GLY A 548 -10.28 -15.46 5.53
CA GLY A 548 -9.89 -14.19 4.94
C GLY A 548 -9.71 -14.23 3.42
N GLY A 549 -8.75 -13.44 2.93
CA GLY A 549 -8.47 -13.25 1.51
C GLY A 549 -9.16 -12.04 0.90
N LEU A 550 -9.07 -11.94 -0.42
CA LEU A 550 -9.70 -10.90 -1.23
C LEU A 550 -10.76 -11.52 -2.14
N GLY A 551 -11.94 -10.92 -2.17
CA GLY A 551 -13.07 -11.33 -2.99
C GLY A 551 -13.03 -10.76 -4.41
N ALA A 552 -14.15 -10.92 -5.16
CA ALA A 552 -14.26 -10.52 -6.57
C ALA A 552 -14.08 -9.02 -6.81
N ALA A 553 -14.45 -8.18 -5.86
CA ALA A 553 -14.23 -6.72 -5.91
C ALA A 553 -12.93 -6.30 -5.21
N GLU A 554 -12.00 -7.24 -4.98
CA GLU A 554 -10.74 -7.04 -4.23
C GLU A 554 -10.97 -6.51 -2.79
N GLN A 555 -12.18 -6.74 -2.25
CA GLN A 555 -12.52 -6.44 -0.87
C GLN A 555 -11.92 -7.49 0.07
N PRO A 556 -11.35 -7.10 1.21
CA PRO A 556 -10.93 -8.04 2.24
C PRO A 556 -12.12 -8.80 2.83
N LEU A 557 -11.96 -10.11 2.99
CA LEU A 557 -12.97 -11.01 3.52
C LEU A 557 -12.69 -11.32 4.99
N GLY A 558 -13.75 -11.31 5.81
CA GLY A 558 -13.70 -11.71 7.22
C GLY A 558 -14.35 -13.08 7.48
N SER A 559 -14.82 -13.75 6.43
CA SER A 559 -15.51 -15.02 6.57
C SER A 559 -14.54 -16.19 6.78
N VAL A 560 -14.95 -17.13 7.63
CA VAL A 560 -14.23 -18.38 7.90
C VAL A 560 -15.11 -19.55 7.54
N PHE A 561 -14.56 -20.51 6.82
CA PHE A 561 -15.26 -21.72 6.43
C PHE A 561 -14.46 -22.95 6.83
N PHE A 562 -15.17 -24.01 7.14
CA PHE A 562 -14.60 -25.32 7.42
C PHE A 562 -15.15 -26.35 6.43
N LEU A 563 -14.24 -26.98 5.69
CA LEU A 563 -14.54 -28.12 4.83
C LEU A 563 -14.30 -29.38 5.66
N ARG A 564 -15.35 -30.09 6.04
CA ARG A 564 -15.22 -31.34 6.79
C ARG A 564 -15.54 -32.55 5.94
N GLU A 565 -14.93 -33.67 6.24
CA GLU A 565 -15.28 -34.97 5.66
C GLU A 565 -16.67 -35.44 6.13
N ILE A 566 -17.45 -35.98 5.21
CA ILE A 566 -18.71 -36.66 5.43
C ILE A 566 -18.66 -38.03 4.71
N GLU A 567 -19.66 -38.88 4.93
CA GLU A 567 -19.66 -40.28 4.42
C GLU A 567 -19.43 -40.38 2.90
N HIS A 568 -19.99 -39.44 2.11
CA HIS A 568 -19.95 -39.52 0.65
C HIS A 568 -19.12 -38.40 -0.01
N GLY A 569 -18.40 -37.58 0.77
CA GLY A 569 -17.62 -36.47 0.25
C GLY A 569 -17.20 -35.49 1.33
N PHE A 570 -17.32 -34.20 1.02
CA PHE A 570 -17.04 -33.12 1.96
C PHE A 570 -18.24 -32.16 2.07
N GLN A 571 -18.28 -31.40 3.17
CA GLN A 571 -19.30 -30.40 3.41
C GLN A 571 -18.69 -29.10 3.90
N TRP A 572 -19.05 -28.00 3.24
CA TRP A 572 -18.74 -26.66 3.72
C TRP A 572 -19.62 -26.27 4.90
N GLN A 573 -19.01 -25.69 5.91
CA GLN A 573 -19.68 -25.09 7.07
C GLN A 573 -19.12 -23.69 7.31
N THR A 574 -20.00 -22.71 7.56
CA THR A 574 -19.58 -21.40 8.04
C THR A 574 -19.13 -21.51 9.49
N VAL A 575 -18.02 -20.87 9.83
CA VAL A 575 -17.48 -20.83 11.19
C VAL A 575 -17.65 -19.43 11.74
N GLU A 576 -18.40 -19.30 12.82
CA GLU A 576 -18.47 -18.05 13.58
C GLU A 576 -17.24 -17.93 14.50
N THR A 577 -16.59 -16.78 14.47
CA THR A 577 -15.44 -16.48 15.32
C THR A 577 -15.80 -15.44 16.37
N HIS A 578 -15.31 -15.63 17.59
CA HIS A 578 -15.47 -14.67 18.68
C HIS A 578 -14.10 -14.28 19.24
N PRO A 579 -13.64 -13.03 19.07
CA PRO A 579 -14.32 -11.95 18.35
C PRO A 579 -14.43 -12.23 16.84
N PRO A 580 -15.30 -11.51 16.11
CA PRO A 580 -15.39 -11.60 14.66
C PRO A 580 -14.02 -11.36 14.01
N LEU A 581 -13.73 -12.12 12.98
CA LEU A 581 -12.49 -11.98 12.23
C LEU A 581 -12.48 -10.64 11.53
N ILE A 582 -11.46 -9.81 11.79
CA ILE A 582 -11.27 -8.56 11.05
C ILE A 582 -10.88 -8.94 9.62
N PRO A 583 -11.59 -8.44 8.59
CA PRO A 583 -11.28 -8.73 7.20
C PRO A 583 -9.82 -8.39 6.86
N ARG A 584 -9.08 -9.34 6.30
CA ARG A 584 -7.67 -9.18 5.93
C ARG A 584 -7.34 -9.93 4.65
N SER A 585 -6.43 -9.37 3.85
CA SER A 585 -6.00 -9.95 2.58
C SER A 585 -4.88 -10.99 2.71
N ILE A 586 -4.15 -11.01 3.82
CA ILE A 586 -3.07 -11.98 4.06
C ILE A 586 -3.18 -12.50 5.47
N TRP A 587 -3.23 -13.82 5.56
CA TRP A 587 -3.03 -14.55 6.79
C TRP A 587 -1.79 -15.43 6.61
N SER A 588 -0.68 -15.07 7.20
CA SER A 588 0.39 -16.02 7.44
C SER A 588 0.01 -16.81 8.68
N GLY A 589 -0.81 -17.81 8.49
CA GLY A 589 -1.13 -18.78 9.53
C GLY A 589 -0.07 -19.85 9.57
N ARG A 590 1.04 -19.61 10.22
CA ARG A 590 1.89 -20.66 10.87
C ARG A 590 2.86 -20.00 11.82
#